data_0bee93629fce0666279ead6c2cfac6c7
#
_entry.id   0bee93629fce0666279ead6c2cfac6c7
#
_cell.length_a   1.000
_cell.length_b   1.000
_cell.length_c   1.000
_cell.angle_alpha   90.00
_cell.angle_beta   90.00
_cell.angle_gamma   90.00
#
_symmetry.space_group_name_H-M   'P 1'
#
loop_
_entity.id
_entity.type
_entity.pdbx_description
1 polymer ?
#
loop_
_entity_poly.entity_id
_entity_poly.type
_entity_poly.pdbx_seq_one_letter_code
_entity_poly.pdbx_strand_id
1 'polypeptide(L)'
;RKAEPATVDEAAKLTASGLLRGARGNSGVILSLLFRGMSKVLKGHDTADGALLAEAMQEGVSTAYGAVMKPAEGTVLTVSRLAAQRALEAAGEKNDAEFVLDEAIKTGYTTLAETIEMNPVLKKAGVVDAGGKGYLIILEGMLRALRGEPVPEVVDTAEEKADFAAIGDEDITFAFDTVFIVRKTSDKPLDGLRAYLNSIGDSLVIGEDDEAFKV
;
A
#
# COMPACT_ATOMS: atom_id res chain seq x y z
N ARG A 1 -14.54 -15.12 -1.00
CA ARG A 1 -15.86 -14.84 -0.39
C ARG A 1 -16.18 -15.89 0.67
N LYS A 2 -15.72 -15.74 1.94
CA LYS A 2 -16.04 -16.77 2.95
C LYS A 2 -16.08 -16.30 4.40
N ALA A 3 -15.96 -15.07 4.75
CA ALA A 3 -16.36 -14.57 6.06
C ALA A 3 -16.77 -13.11 5.88
N GLU A 4 -17.95 -12.76 6.29
CA GLU A 4 -18.28 -11.37 6.58
C GLU A 4 -17.67 -11.08 7.94
N PRO A 5 -16.58 -10.30 8.01
CA PRO A 5 -15.94 -9.99 9.29
C PRO A 5 -16.91 -9.19 10.15
N ALA A 6 -17.00 -9.54 11.42
CA ALA A 6 -17.88 -8.87 12.38
C ALA A 6 -17.20 -7.63 13.01
N THR A 7 -15.87 -7.56 12.98
CA THR A 7 -15.07 -6.51 13.61
C THR A 7 -14.05 -5.92 12.65
N VAL A 8 -13.54 -4.72 12.95
CA VAL A 8 -12.45 -4.11 12.17
C VAL A 8 -11.15 -4.90 12.29
N ASP A 9 -10.89 -5.59 13.42
CA ASP A 9 -9.75 -6.50 13.58
C ASP A 9 -9.81 -7.63 12.55
N GLU A 10 -10.93 -8.35 12.49
CA GLU A 10 -11.12 -9.45 11.54
C GLU A 10 -11.02 -8.97 10.09
N ALA A 11 -11.67 -7.84 9.77
CA ALA A 11 -11.64 -7.25 8.44
C ALA A 11 -10.21 -6.88 8.01
N ALA A 12 -9.46 -6.21 8.88
CA ALA A 12 -8.10 -5.79 8.60
C ALA A 12 -7.14 -6.98 8.42
N LYS A 13 -7.26 -8.01 9.28
CA LYS A 13 -6.46 -9.24 9.19
C LYS A 13 -6.73 -10.00 7.88
N LEU A 14 -8.00 -10.20 7.53
CA LEU A 14 -8.39 -10.86 6.28
C LEU A 14 -7.91 -10.10 5.06
N THR A 15 -8.03 -8.76 5.07
CA THR A 15 -7.59 -7.89 3.99
C THR A 15 -6.08 -7.98 3.82
N ALA A 16 -5.30 -7.82 4.88
CA ALA A 16 -3.84 -7.88 4.83
C ALA A 16 -3.33 -9.23 4.27
N SER A 17 -3.87 -10.34 4.78
CA SER A 17 -3.51 -11.69 4.29
C SER A 17 -3.94 -11.92 2.84
N GLY A 18 -5.14 -11.46 2.47
CA GLY A 18 -5.65 -11.57 1.09
C GLY A 18 -4.80 -10.79 0.11
N LEU A 19 -4.43 -9.56 0.47
CA LEU A 19 -3.56 -8.70 -0.35
C LEU A 19 -2.16 -9.32 -0.53
N LEU A 20 -1.55 -9.86 0.53
CA LEU A 20 -0.24 -10.50 0.43
C LEU A 20 -0.24 -11.68 -0.53
N ARG A 21 -1.24 -12.55 -0.42
CA ARG A 21 -1.37 -13.74 -1.28
C ARG A 21 -1.70 -13.37 -2.72
N GLY A 22 -2.53 -12.35 -2.92
CA GLY A 22 -2.93 -11.87 -4.24
C GLY A 22 -1.95 -10.90 -4.90
N ALA A 23 -0.97 -10.39 -4.15
CA ALA A 23 -0.03 -9.40 -4.65
C ALA A 23 0.72 -9.89 -5.89
N ARG A 24 0.92 -9.00 -6.85
CA ARG A 24 1.77 -9.21 -8.02
C ARG A 24 2.69 -8.02 -8.15
N GLY A 25 3.99 -8.26 -8.27
CA GLY A 25 5.03 -7.23 -8.29
C GLY A 25 5.13 -6.44 -6.98
N ASN A 26 6.11 -5.53 -6.92
CA ASN A 26 6.45 -4.75 -5.71
C ASN A 26 5.28 -3.89 -5.20
N SER A 27 4.52 -3.26 -6.09
CA SER A 27 3.39 -2.40 -5.69
C SER A 27 2.31 -3.16 -4.92
N GLY A 28 2.02 -4.41 -5.34
CA GLY A 28 1.07 -5.27 -4.63
C GLY A 28 1.59 -5.70 -3.25
N VAL A 29 2.88 -5.99 -3.13
CA VAL A 29 3.49 -6.32 -1.83
C VAL A 29 3.50 -5.10 -0.92
N ILE A 30 3.85 -3.91 -1.41
CA ILE A 30 3.80 -2.65 -0.65
C ILE A 30 2.38 -2.38 -0.15
N LEU A 31 1.37 -2.54 -1.01
CA LEU A 31 -0.03 -2.39 -0.62
C LEU A 31 -0.40 -3.36 0.52
N SER A 32 0.03 -4.62 0.43
CA SER A 32 -0.22 -5.60 1.49
C SER A 32 0.44 -5.21 2.82
N LEU A 33 1.62 -4.57 2.77
CA LEU A 33 2.33 -4.08 3.95
C LEU A 33 1.64 -2.88 4.60
N LEU A 34 1.08 -1.96 3.80
CA LEU A 34 0.26 -0.86 4.31
C LEU A 34 -0.93 -1.41 5.12
N PHE A 35 -1.69 -2.35 4.56
CA PHE A 35 -2.81 -2.95 5.28
C PHE A 35 -2.39 -3.87 6.43
N ARG A 36 -1.21 -4.48 6.36
CA ARG A 36 -0.66 -5.24 7.48
C ARG A 36 -0.34 -4.36 8.68
N GLY A 37 0.29 -3.20 8.46
CA GLY A 37 0.52 -2.23 9.53
C GLY A 37 -0.79 -1.74 10.14
N MET A 38 -1.78 -1.42 9.32
CA MET A 38 -3.12 -1.08 9.79
C MET A 38 -3.72 -2.19 10.66
N SER A 39 -3.61 -3.44 10.23
CA SER A 39 -4.13 -4.60 10.98
C SER A 39 -3.48 -4.79 12.34
N LYS A 40 -2.22 -4.38 12.54
CA LYS A 40 -1.55 -4.45 13.85
C LYS A 40 -2.20 -3.49 14.86
N VAL A 41 -2.50 -2.26 14.44
CA VAL A 41 -3.13 -1.24 15.28
C VAL A 41 -4.59 -1.59 15.56
N LEU A 42 -5.31 -2.09 14.55
CA LEU A 42 -6.73 -2.45 14.67
C LEU A 42 -6.98 -3.75 15.43
N LYS A 43 -5.92 -4.47 15.82
CA LYS A 43 -6.02 -5.74 16.54
C LYS A 43 -6.74 -5.58 17.87
N GLY A 44 -7.78 -6.39 18.10
CA GLY A 44 -8.57 -6.38 19.33
C GLY A 44 -9.64 -5.29 19.38
N HIS A 45 -9.84 -4.53 18.32
CA HIS A 45 -10.89 -3.52 18.23
C HIS A 45 -12.09 -4.01 17.41
N ASP A 46 -13.29 -3.75 17.91
CA ASP A 46 -14.54 -4.08 17.20
C ASP A 46 -14.85 -3.01 16.14
N THR A 47 -14.58 -1.74 16.47
CA THR A 47 -14.83 -0.56 15.63
C THR A 47 -13.60 0.35 15.63
N ALA A 48 -13.50 1.26 14.68
CA ALA A 48 -12.48 2.29 14.63
C ALA A 48 -13.12 3.68 14.53
N ASP A 49 -12.67 4.59 15.38
CA ASP A 49 -12.93 6.03 15.25
C ASP A 49 -11.86 6.69 14.37
N GLY A 50 -11.91 8.02 14.24
CA GLY A 50 -10.97 8.76 13.41
C GLY A 50 -9.53 8.65 13.89
N ALA A 51 -9.30 8.72 15.20
CA ALA A 51 -7.96 8.64 15.77
C ALA A 51 -7.33 7.27 15.56
N LEU A 52 -8.06 6.20 15.85
CA LEU A 52 -7.59 4.83 15.64
C LEU A 52 -7.34 4.53 14.15
N LEU A 53 -8.18 5.05 13.24
CA LEU A 53 -7.97 4.91 11.80
C LEU A 53 -6.69 5.64 11.36
N ALA A 54 -6.46 6.87 11.84
CA ALA A 54 -5.26 7.64 11.50
C ALA A 54 -3.97 6.97 12.00
N GLU A 55 -3.97 6.46 13.25
CA GLU A 55 -2.85 5.68 13.80
C GLU A 55 -2.61 4.41 12.98
N ALA A 56 -3.68 3.71 12.59
CA ALA A 56 -3.58 2.52 11.74
C ALA A 56 -2.93 2.85 10.38
N MET A 57 -3.36 3.93 9.73
CA MET A 57 -2.75 4.38 8.47
C MET A 57 -1.26 4.70 8.65
N GLN A 58 -0.88 5.37 9.74
CA GLN A 58 0.51 5.71 10.02
C GLN A 58 1.38 4.48 10.28
N GLU A 59 0.90 3.48 11.02
CA GLU A 59 1.61 2.21 11.21
C GLU A 59 1.71 1.43 9.89
N GLY A 60 0.71 1.52 9.03
CA GLY A 60 0.77 1.00 7.66
C GLY A 60 1.97 1.54 6.90
N VAL A 61 2.12 2.86 6.91
CA VAL A 61 3.27 3.56 6.30
C VAL A 61 4.58 3.10 6.90
N SER A 62 4.69 3.08 8.23
CA SER A 62 5.91 2.65 8.93
C SER A 62 6.31 1.22 8.57
N THR A 63 5.32 0.31 8.50
CA THR A 63 5.52 -1.09 8.10
C THR A 63 6.00 -1.20 6.65
N ALA A 64 5.41 -0.43 5.72
CA ALA A 64 5.80 -0.45 4.32
C ALA A 64 7.21 0.12 4.09
N TYR A 65 7.52 1.27 4.67
CA TYR A 65 8.87 1.86 4.57
C TYR A 65 9.96 0.97 5.18
N GLY A 66 9.67 0.30 6.32
CA GLY A 66 10.60 -0.61 6.95
C GLY A 66 10.92 -1.87 6.14
N ALA A 67 10.04 -2.26 5.21
CA ALA A 67 10.21 -3.44 4.38
C ALA A 67 10.90 -3.17 3.04
N VAL A 68 10.89 -1.92 2.57
CA VAL A 68 11.52 -1.52 1.30
C VAL A 68 12.94 -1.05 1.57
N MET A 69 13.91 -1.70 0.96
CA MET A 69 15.34 -1.41 1.19
C MET A 69 15.77 -0.02 0.72
N LYS A 70 15.21 0.45 -0.38
CA LYS A 70 15.49 1.77 -0.96
C LYS A 70 14.15 2.44 -1.34
N PRO A 71 13.45 3.07 -0.36
CA PRO A 71 12.21 3.76 -0.65
C PRO A 71 12.43 4.86 -1.68
N ALA A 72 11.65 4.85 -2.76
CA ALA A 72 11.67 5.90 -3.77
C ALA A 72 10.53 6.89 -3.53
N GLU A 73 10.85 8.19 -3.51
CA GLU A 73 9.83 9.24 -3.46
C GLU A 73 9.11 9.37 -4.81
N GLY A 74 7.91 9.95 -4.78
CA GLY A 74 7.03 10.02 -5.95
C GLY A 74 6.36 8.70 -6.29
N THR A 75 6.15 7.83 -5.29
CA THR A 75 5.50 6.51 -5.44
C THR A 75 4.34 6.35 -4.47
N VAL A 76 3.68 5.19 -4.48
CA VAL A 76 2.65 4.83 -3.49
C VAL A 76 3.10 5.06 -2.04
N LEU A 77 4.40 4.93 -1.75
CA LEU A 77 4.95 5.21 -0.42
C LEU A 77 4.80 6.68 -0.05
N THR A 78 5.11 7.60 -0.96
CA THR A 78 4.95 9.04 -0.74
C THR A 78 3.49 9.42 -0.56
N VAL A 79 2.62 8.91 -1.45
CA VAL A 79 1.17 9.17 -1.40
C VAL A 79 0.59 8.66 -0.09
N SER A 80 0.89 7.43 0.32
CA SER A 80 0.39 6.86 1.56
C SER A 80 0.92 7.60 2.79
N ARG A 81 2.19 8.03 2.79
CA ARG A 81 2.80 8.78 3.90
C ARG A 81 2.13 10.12 4.13
N LEU A 82 1.94 10.92 3.07
CA LEU A 82 1.33 12.24 3.21
C LEU A 82 -0.18 12.15 3.49
N ALA A 83 -0.87 11.16 2.94
CA ALA A 83 -2.25 10.86 3.30
C ALA A 83 -2.40 10.47 4.79
N ALA A 84 -1.52 9.61 5.32
CA ALA A 84 -1.53 9.21 6.72
C ALA A 84 -1.17 10.36 7.66
N GLN A 85 -0.21 11.22 7.28
CA GLN A 85 0.10 12.43 8.03
C GLN A 85 -1.12 13.35 8.14
N ARG A 86 -1.82 13.61 7.03
CA ARG A 86 -3.04 14.41 7.05
C ARG A 86 -4.16 13.76 7.87
N ALA A 87 -4.25 12.42 7.84
CA ALA A 87 -5.19 11.69 8.66
C ALA A 87 -4.99 11.97 10.16
N LEU A 88 -3.73 11.96 10.64
CA LEU A 88 -3.40 12.29 12.04
C LEU A 88 -3.78 13.73 12.41
N GLU A 89 -3.51 14.69 11.53
CA GLU A 89 -3.89 16.09 11.71
C GLU A 89 -5.42 16.24 11.79
N ALA A 90 -6.13 15.62 10.83
CA ALA A 90 -7.59 15.64 10.75
C ALA A 90 -8.25 14.98 11.99
N ALA A 91 -7.67 13.90 12.51
CA ALA A 91 -8.16 13.27 13.73
C ALA A 91 -8.06 14.19 14.95
N GLY A 92 -7.05 15.06 15.00
CA GLY A 92 -6.94 16.13 16.00
C GLY A 92 -7.98 17.24 15.83
N GLU A 93 -8.45 17.49 14.62
CA GLU A 93 -9.52 18.45 14.35
C GLU A 93 -10.92 17.88 14.66
N LYS A 94 -11.17 16.65 14.23
CA LYS A 94 -12.41 15.92 14.45
C LYS A 94 -12.16 14.42 14.48
N ASN A 95 -12.42 13.79 15.63
CA ASN A 95 -12.29 12.33 15.80
C ASN A 95 -13.45 11.57 15.14
N ASP A 96 -13.53 11.60 13.84
CA ASP A 96 -14.57 11.00 13.01
C ASP A 96 -13.92 10.28 11.82
N ALA A 97 -14.16 8.98 11.68
CA ALA A 97 -13.48 8.16 10.68
C ALA A 97 -13.77 8.59 9.24
N GLU A 98 -14.99 9.05 8.96
CA GLU A 98 -15.36 9.56 7.64
C GLU A 98 -14.59 10.83 7.31
N PHE A 99 -14.57 11.80 8.24
CA PHE A 99 -13.85 13.06 8.06
C PHE A 99 -12.34 12.82 7.88
N VAL A 100 -11.74 11.98 8.71
CA VAL A 100 -10.31 11.66 8.64
C VAL A 100 -9.95 11.01 7.30
N LEU A 101 -10.76 10.07 6.84
CA LEU A 101 -10.50 9.38 5.57
C LEU A 101 -10.68 10.32 4.37
N ASP A 102 -11.69 11.17 4.39
CA ASP A 102 -11.95 12.17 3.33
C ASP A 102 -10.78 13.16 3.20
N GLU A 103 -10.26 13.67 4.31
CA GLU A 103 -9.10 14.58 4.33
C GLU A 103 -7.81 13.88 3.88
N ALA A 104 -7.59 12.63 4.28
CA ALA A 104 -6.47 11.83 3.82
C ALA A 104 -6.51 11.61 2.29
N ILE A 105 -7.68 11.32 1.74
CA ILE A 105 -7.87 11.13 0.29
C ILE A 105 -7.59 12.43 -0.47
N LYS A 106 -8.10 13.58 -0.02
CA LYS A 106 -7.84 14.88 -0.65
C LYS A 106 -6.35 15.19 -0.75
N THR A 107 -5.63 15.04 0.37
CA THR A 107 -4.18 15.25 0.40
C THR A 107 -3.47 14.20 -0.46
N GLY A 108 -3.93 12.95 -0.44
CA GLY A 108 -3.39 11.90 -1.28
C GLY A 108 -3.48 12.23 -2.77
N TYR A 109 -4.58 12.77 -3.28
CA TYR A 109 -4.72 13.18 -4.68
C TYR A 109 -3.84 14.37 -5.03
N THR A 110 -3.70 15.35 -4.15
CA THR A 110 -2.74 16.44 -4.35
C THR A 110 -1.32 15.89 -4.49
N THR A 111 -0.91 15.02 -3.58
CA THR A 111 0.39 14.35 -3.62
C THR A 111 0.57 13.49 -4.87
N LEU A 112 -0.49 12.78 -5.28
CA LEU A 112 -0.45 11.95 -6.49
C LEU A 112 -0.11 12.78 -7.73
N ALA A 113 -0.71 13.95 -7.88
CA ALA A 113 -0.40 14.87 -8.99
C ALA A 113 1.08 15.31 -8.97
N GLU A 114 1.67 15.49 -7.79
CA GLU A 114 3.07 15.89 -7.61
C GLU A 114 4.07 14.75 -7.86
N THR A 115 3.63 13.48 -7.88
CA THR A 115 4.53 12.32 -8.12
C THR A 115 5.27 12.42 -9.44
N ILE A 116 4.69 13.07 -10.45
CA ILE A 116 5.32 13.31 -11.76
C ILE A 116 6.63 14.09 -11.59
N GLU A 117 6.64 15.10 -10.72
CA GLU A 117 7.82 15.92 -10.52
C GLU A 117 8.84 15.30 -9.55
N MET A 118 8.37 14.41 -8.66
CA MET A 118 9.22 13.75 -7.66
C MET A 118 10.01 12.58 -8.23
N ASN A 119 9.48 11.90 -9.24
CA ASN A 119 10.07 10.70 -9.81
C ASN A 119 10.50 10.94 -11.27
N PRO A 120 11.81 10.90 -11.58
CA PRO A 120 12.30 11.14 -12.94
C PRO A 120 11.72 10.22 -14.02
N VAL A 121 11.40 8.96 -13.66
CA VAL A 121 10.80 7.99 -14.59
C VAL A 121 9.38 8.40 -14.92
N LEU A 122 8.59 8.78 -13.92
CA LEU A 122 7.21 9.27 -14.11
C LEU A 122 7.18 10.59 -14.88
N LYS A 123 8.14 11.48 -14.60
CA LYS A 123 8.30 12.74 -15.33
C LYS A 123 8.58 12.50 -16.81
N LYS A 124 9.50 11.59 -17.11
CA LYS A 124 9.82 11.21 -18.51
C LYS A 124 8.63 10.58 -19.24
N ALA A 125 7.84 9.76 -18.53
CA ALA A 125 6.65 9.09 -19.08
C ALA A 125 5.41 10.01 -19.10
N GLY A 126 5.41 11.15 -18.38
CA GLY A 126 4.28 12.08 -18.30
C GLY A 126 3.06 11.53 -17.57
N VAL A 127 3.25 10.60 -16.62
CA VAL A 127 2.17 9.92 -15.89
C VAL A 127 2.36 10.02 -14.38
N VAL A 128 1.24 9.95 -13.63
CA VAL A 128 1.26 9.81 -12.18
C VAL A 128 1.61 8.39 -11.75
N ASP A 129 1.97 8.20 -10.47
CA ASP A 129 2.21 6.87 -9.93
C ASP A 129 0.94 6.01 -9.90
N ALA A 130 0.94 4.92 -10.66
CA ALA A 130 -0.21 4.02 -10.76
C ALA A 130 -0.50 3.30 -9.42
N GLY A 131 0.53 3.00 -8.63
CA GLY A 131 0.40 2.40 -7.30
C GLY A 131 -0.30 3.35 -6.32
N GLY A 132 0.11 4.62 -6.30
CA GLY A 132 -0.52 5.67 -5.51
C GLY A 132 -1.98 5.92 -5.91
N LYS A 133 -2.25 5.97 -7.22
CA LYS A 133 -3.63 6.07 -7.74
C LYS A 133 -4.49 4.89 -7.27
N GLY A 134 -3.98 3.66 -7.39
CA GLY A 134 -4.68 2.45 -6.95
C GLY A 134 -4.95 2.45 -5.43
N TYR A 135 -3.99 2.90 -4.63
CA TYR A 135 -4.18 3.05 -3.18
C TYR A 135 -5.32 4.02 -2.85
N LEU A 136 -5.38 5.18 -3.50
CA LEU A 136 -6.43 6.16 -3.28
C LEU A 136 -7.82 5.66 -3.70
N ILE A 137 -7.92 4.92 -4.79
CA ILE A 137 -9.18 4.28 -5.21
C ILE A 137 -9.69 3.31 -4.14
N ILE A 138 -8.79 2.58 -3.47
CA ILE A 138 -9.17 1.71 -2.35
C ILE A 138 -9.70 2.53 -1.18
N LEU A 139 -9.01 3.62 -0.79
CA LEU A 139 -9.48 4.51 0.27
C LEU A 139 -10.84 5.14 -0.06
N GLU A 140 -11.08 5.55 -1.31
CA GLU A 140 -12.39 6.03 -1.77
C GLU A 140 -13.47 4.96 -1.64
N GLY A 141 -13.15 3.71 -1.99
CA GLY A 141 -14.06 2.58 -1.79
C GLY A 141 -14.42 2.38 -0.32
N MET A 142 -13.45 2.54 0.59
CA MET A 142 -13.69 2.51 2.04
C MET A 142 -14.58 3.66 2.49
N LEU A 143 -14.32 4.89 2.01
CA LEU A 143 -15.12 6.07 2.33
C LEU A 143 -16.58 5.92 1.87
N ARG A 144 -16.80 5.45 0.65
CA ARG A 144 -18.14 5.15 0.12
C ARG A 144 -18.89 4.12 0.98
N ALA A 145 -18.18 3.06 1.39
CA ALA A 145 -18.75 2.05 2.28
C ALA A 145 -19.17 2.64 3.63
N LEU A 146 -18.36 3.53 4.23
CA LEU A 146 -18.70 4.26 5.46
C LEU A 146 -19.95 5.13 5.29
N ARG A 147 -20.14 5.74 4.11
CA ARG A 147 -21.30 6.54 3.76
C ARG A 147 -22.55 5.71 3.39
N GLY A 148 -22.43 4.39 3.34
CA GLY A 148 -23.51 3.52 2.86
C GLY A 148 -23.79 3.65 1.36
N GLU A 149 -22.86 4.20 0.60
CA GLU A 149 -22.96 4.35 -0.85
C GLU A 149 -22.63 3.01 -1.55
N PRO A 150 -23.29 2.69 -2.68
CA PRO A 150 -22.94 1.50 -3.43
C PRO A 150 -21.51 1.61 -3.99
N VAL A 151 -20.74 0.55 -3.86
CA VAL A 151 -19.44 0.46 -4.55
C VAL A 151 -19.73 0.31 -6.05
N PRO A 152 -19.17 1.15 -6.93
CA PRO A 152 -19.38 1.05 -8.36
C PRO A 152 -18.98 -0.34 -8.88
N GLU A 153 -19.81 -0.92 -9.74
CA GLU A 153 -19.36 -2.08 -10.52
C GLU A 153 -18.17 -1.65 -11.39
N VAL A 154 -17.17 -2.54 -11.47
CA VAL A 154 -15.99 -2.29 -12.30
C VAL A 154 -16.45 -2.19 -13.76
N VAL A 155 -16.50 -0.99 -14.28
CA VAL A 155 -16.60 -0.77 -15.72
C VAL A 155 -15.17 -0.81 -16.26
N ASP A 156 -14.86 -1.74 -17.16
CA ASP A 156 -13.60 -1.76 -17.90
C ASP A 156 -13.46 -0.43 -18.65
N THR A 157 -12.82 0.55 -17.99
CA THR A 157 -12.41 1.77 -18.67
C THR A 157 -11.13 1.49 -19.42
N ALA A 158 -11.09 1.88 -20.68
CA ALA A 158 -9.91 1.73 -21.53
C ALA A 158 -8.67 2.24 -20.78
N GLU A 159 -7.68 1.37 -20.65
CA GLU A 159 -6.40 1.71 -20.00
C GLU A 159 -5.76 2.90 -20.73
N GLU A 160 -5.48 3.98 -20.00
CA GLU A 160 -4.52 4.97 -20.46
C GLU A 160 -3.16 4.26 -20.55
N LYS A 161 -2.75 3.94 -21.77
CA LYS A 161 -1.46 3.29 -22.02
C LYS A 161 -0.36 4.33 -21.81
N ALA A 162 0.40 4.17 -20.72
CA ALA A 162 1.66 4.89 -20.56
C ALA A 162 2.62 4.50 -21.69
N ASP A 163 3.27 5.49 -22.30
CA ASP A 163 4.31 5.23 -23.31
C ASP A 163 5.63 4.89 -22.61
N PHE A 164 5.86 3.61 -22.38
CA PHE A 164 7.11 3.10 -21.83
C PHE A 164 8.22 2.94 -22.90
N ALA A 165 7.93 3.16 -24.19
CA ALA A 165 8.93 3.04 -25.24
C ALA A 165 10.06 4.08 -25.15
N ALA A 166 9.85 5.14 -24.37
CA ALA A 166 10.87 6.17 -24.10
C ALA A 166 11.84 5.79 -22.96
N ILE A 167 11.61 4.70 -22.23
CA ILE A 167 12.51 4.19 -21.20
C ILE A 167 13.50 3.26 -21.89
N GLY A 168 14.73 3.75 -22.11
CA GLY A 168 15.78 2.96 -22.76
C GLY A 168 16.25 1.80 -21.89
N ASP A 169 16.72 0.73 -22.52
CA ASP A 169 17.27 -0.48 -21.89
C ASP A 169 18.59 -0.23 -21.11
N GLU A 170 19.12 1.00 -21.11
CA GLU A 170 20.48 1.29 -20.65
C GLU A 170 20.65 1.24 -19.10
N ASP A 171 19.55 1.18 -18.33
CA ASP A 171 19.60 1.21 -16.87
C ASP A 171 19.21 -0.11 -16.18
N ILE A 172 18.96 -1.18 -16.95
CA ILE A 172 18.56 -2.48 -16.39
C ILE A 172 19.78 -3.32 -16.05
N THR A 173 20.17 -3.35 -14.76
CA THR A 173 21.26 -4.19 -14.27
C THR A 173 20.83 -5.64 -14.08
N PHE A 174 19.58 -5.87 -13.64
CA PHE A 174 18.99 -7.20 -13.43
C PHE A 174 17.77 -7.35 -14.34
N ALA A 175 17.84 -8.29 -15.27
CA ALA A 175 16.84 -8.45 -16.35
C ALA A 175 15.60 -9.26 -15.92
N PHE A 176 15.57 -9.83 -14.72
CA PHE A 176 14.49 -10.71 -14.28
C PHE A 176 13.79 -10.15 -13.05
N ASP A 177 12.46 -10.04 -13.11
CA ASP A 177 11.60 -9.86 -11.95
C ASP A 177 11.25 -11.23 -11.37
N THR A 178 11.70 -11.50 -10.14
CA THR A 178 11.53 -12.81 -9.49
C THR A 178 10.60 -12.69 -8.30
N VAL A 179 9.46 -13.35 -8.37
CA VAL A 179 8.45 -13.37 -7.29
C VAL A 179 8.26 -14.80 -6.79
N PHE A 180 8.32 -15.00 -5.47
CA PHE A 180 8.00 -16.30 -4.86
C PHE A 180 7.33 -16.14 -3.50
N ILE A 181 6.56 -17.16 -3.11
CA ILE A 181 5.91 -17.26 -1.78
C ILE A 181 6.45 -18.49 -1.09
N VAL A 182 6.85 -18.31 0.17
CA VAL A 182 7.33 -19.39 1.04
C VAL A 182 6.42 -19.52 2.24
N ARG A 183 5.94 -20.75 2.51
CA ARG A 183 5.22 -21.06 3.75
C ARG A 183 6.20 -21.13 4.90
N LYS A 184 5.94 -20.44 5.98
CA LYS A 184 6.73 -20.49 7.20
C LYS A 184 6.56 -21.85 7.87
N THR A 185 7.68 -22.49 8.20
CA THR A 185 7.73 -23.73 9.01
C THR A 185 8.47 -23.51 10.31
N SER A 186 8.96 -22.29 10.57
CA SER A 186 9.67 -21.89 11.78
C SER A 186 9.62 -20.37 11.91
N ASP A 187 9.88 -19.86 13.10
CA ASP A 187 9.93 -18.43 13.42
C ASP A 187 11.33 -17.81 13.21
N LYS A 188 12.13 -18.38 12.31
CA LYS A 188 13.46 -17.81 12.01
C LYS A 188 13.32 -16.42 11.39
N PRO A 189 14.11 -15.44 11.86
CA PRO A 189 14.14 -14.10 11.28
C PRO A 189 14.56 -14.15 9.80
N LEU A 190 13.95 -13.27 8.98
CA LEU A 190 14.25 -13.20 7.55
C LEU A 190 15.50 -12.34 7.21
N ASP A 191 16.19 -11.79 8.21
CA ASP A 191 17.32 -10.87 8.00
C ASP A 191 18.44 -11.45 7.15
N GLY A 192 18.78 -12.73 7.39
CA GLY A 192 19.79 -13.42 6.59
C GLY A 192 19.35 -13.62 5.13
N LEU A 193 18.08 -13.92 4.91
CA LEU A 193 17.52 -14.02 3.56
C LEU A 193 17.49 -12.64 2.87
N ARG A 194 17.09 -11.58 3.57
CA ARG A 194 17.13 -10.20 3.07
C ARG A 194 18.55 -9.81 2.63
N ALA A 195 19.53 -10.03 3.49
CA ALA A 195 20.92 -9.70 3.20
C ALA A 195 21.43 -10.45 1.96
N TYR A 196 21.14 -11.75 1.86
CA TYR A 196 21.51 -12.55 0.71
C TYR A 196 20.86 -12.07 -0.58
N LEU A 197 19.52 -11.92 -0.60
CA LEU A 197 18.79 -11.49 -1.80
C LEU A 197 19.22 -10.09 -2.26
N ASN A 198 19.48 -9.17 -1.32
CA ASN A 198 19.96 -7.83 -1.64
C ASN A 198 21.40 -7.83 -2.22
N SER A 199 22.17 -8.90 -1.99
CA SER A 199 23.51 -9.03 -2.58
C SER A 199 23.53 -9.53 -4.02
N ILE A 200 22.41 -10.13 -4.48
CA ILE A 200 22.28 -10.74 -5.81
C ILE A 200 21.21 -10.08 -6.69
N GLY A 201 20.55 -9.02 -6.21
CA GLY A 201 19.48 -8.32 -6.94
C GLY A 201 19.29 -6.91 -6.41
N ASP A 202 18.38 -6.19 -7.04
CA ASP A 202 17.92 -4.87 -6.60
C ASP A 202 16.38 -4.86 -6.37
N SER A 203 15.84 -3.71 -6.00
CA SER A 203 14.39 -3.49 -5.85
C SER A 203 13.68 -4.51 -4.92
N LEU A 204 14.40 -5.05 -3.95
CA LEU A 204 13.90 -6.08 -3.04
C LEU A 204 12.78 -5.55 -2.14
N VAL A 205 11.65 -6.24 -2.15
CA VAL A 205 10.54 -6.05 -1.20
C VAL A 205 10.13 -7.40 -0.62
N ILE A 206 10.08 -7.50 0.72
CA ILE A 206 9.62 -8.70 1.41
C ILE A 206 8.41 -8.37 2.27
N GLY A 207 7.26 -8.94 1.92
CA GLY A 207 6.06 -8.95 2.74
C GLY A 207 5.90 -10.28 3.46
N GLU A 208 5.49 -10.25 4.73
CA GLU A 208 5.26 -11.48 5.50
C GLU A 208 3.99 -11.40 6.35
N ASP A 209 3.37 -12.54 6.61
CA ASP A 209 2.34 -12.75 7.62
C ASP A 209 2.72 -13.90 8.55
N ASP A 210 1.78 -14.35 9.39
CA ASP A 210 2.06 -15.43 10.36
C ASP A 210 2.31 -16.78 9.69
N GLU A 211 1.83 -16.99 8.45
CA GLU A 211 1.89 -18.27 7.73
C GLU A 211 2.90 -18.29 6.60
N ALA A 212 3.20 -17.14 5.98
CA ALA A 212 4.01 -17.07 4.77
C ALA A 212 4.80 -15.76 4.67
N PHE A 213 5.82 -15.76 3.81
CA PHE A 213 6.40 -14.55 3.30
C PHE A 213 6.45 -14.58 1.77
N LYS A 214 6.43 -13.39 1.18
CA LYS A 214 6.50 -13.17 -0.26
C LYS A 214 7.63 -12.21 -0.56
N VAL A 215 8.42 -12.59 -1.56
CA VAL A 215 9.51 -11.78 -2.11
C VAL A 215 9.12 -11.36 -3.49
#